data_3f1e35c147b8f39eb09c3537e64af4fe
#
_entry.id   3f1e35c147b8f39eb09c3537e64af4fe
#
_cell.length_a   1.000
_cell.length_b   1.000
_cell.length_c   1.000
_cell.angle_alpha   90.00
_cell.angle_beta   90.00
_cell.angle_gamma   90.00
#
_symmetry.space_group_name_H-M   'P 1'
#
loop_
_entity.id
_entity.type
_entity.pdbx_description
1 polymer ?
#
loop_
_entity_poly.entity_id
_entity_poly.type
_entity_poly.pdbx_seq_one_letter_code
_entity_poly.pdbx_strand_id
1 'polypeptide(L)'
;MKIQPLLFSSDNICDIDELYYRRKGSTLSLETYFNAFSVGKWCHYTSIASLTLCIRTTHELSVRCFNSIGTTLDGCNCFADVQTPVDMAPYVSVTRQELPADVRHIDDMYYISFPDIFPGSSSDEKLQSEILYAELTFPFELEDTDVKELIDGWYETASMPVRSPYIALGICTYKREEFLLRNVHSLLDNIIHNPDSPIYERLEVYISDNAGTIIPGMPSSGDTNPSSGKYIKDHIHVFSNKNTGGAGGFTRTMSEAVLNNSGHPFSHLLLMDDDIVLDTAVLERTYLFLSFLKEEFCSCMLGASMLDLNRMYLQLEKGA
;
A
#
# COMPACT_ATOMS: atom_id res chain seq x y z
N MET A 1 11.83 -7.44 -9.84
CA MET A 1 11.29 -7.44 -8.48
C MET A 1 9.88 -6.88 -8.48
N LYS A 2 8.90 -7.59 -7.92
CA LYS A 2 7.52 -7.09 -7.77
C LYS A 2 7.50 -5.88 -6.84
N ILE A 3 6.78 -4.82 -7.23
CA ILE A 3 6.68 -3.58 -6.43
C ILE A 3 5.24 -3.18 -6.10
N GLN A 4 4.26 -3.64 -6.89
CA GLN A 4 2.84 -3.40 -6.62
C GLN A 4 2.02 -4.55 -7.21
N PRO A 5 1.38 -5.41 -6.39
CA PRO A 5 0.42 -6.39 -6.89
C PRO A 5 -0.83 -5.68 -7.44
N LEU A 6 -1.50 -6.31 -8.38
CA LEU A 6 -2.89 -5.99 -8.69
C LEU A 6 -3.76 -6.51 -7.55
N LEU A 7 -4.69 -5.69 -7.12
CA LEU A 7 -5.63 -6.01 -6.06
C LEU A 7 -7.03 -6.22 -6.65
N PHE A 8 -7.82 -7.05 -5.98
CA PHE A 8 -9.19 -7.33 -6.34
C PHE A 8 -10.10 -7.13 -5.13
N SER A 9 -11.35 -6.83 -5.39
CA SER A 9 -12.37 -6.68 -4.35
C SER A 9 -12.50 -7.93 -3.49
N SER A 10 -12.78 -7.78 -2.23
CA SER A 10 -13.00 -8.89 -1.29
C SER A 10 -13.98 -8.50 -0.19
N ASP A 11 -14.80 -9.44 0.25
CA ASP A 11 -15.79 -9.22 1.32
C ASP A 11 -15.16 -8.84 2.66
N ASN A 12 -13.88 -9.18 2.84
CA ASN A 12 -13.17 -8.94 4.11
C ASN A 12 -12.58 -7.53 4.21
N ILE A 13 -12.33 -6.85 3.08
CA ILE A 13 -11.66 -5.55 3.05
C ILE A 13 -12.57 -4.53 2.34
N CYS A 14 -12.85 -4.74 1.05
CA CYS A 14 -13.69 -3.89 0.24
C CYS A 14 -14.29 -4.68 -0.92
N ASP A 15 -15.60 -4.64 -1.06
CA ASP A 15 -16.38 -5.34 -2.07
C ASP A 15 -16.75 -4.46 -3.29
N ILE A 16 -16.24 -3.23 -3.35
CA ILE A 16 -16.53 -2.28 -4.42
C ILE A 16 -15.53 -2.47 -5.56
N ASP A 17 -15.95 -3.20 -6.60
CA ASP A 17 -15.13 -3.50 -7.78
C ASP A 17 -14.51 -2.26 -8.43
N GLU A 18 -15.23 -1.16 -8.52
CA GLU A 18 -14.82 0.08 -9.19
C GLU A 18 -13.59 0.74 -8.58
N LEU A 19 -13.22 0.39 -7.37
CA LEU A 19 -11.97 0.83 -6.75
C LEU A 19 -10.76 0.01 -7.21
N TYR A 20 -10.99 -1.19 -7.75
CA TYR A 20 -9.94 -2.11 -8.20
C TYR A 20 -9.86 -2.21 -9.72
N TYR A 21 -11.01 -2.26 -10.41
CA TYR A 21 -11.10 -2.32 -11.87
C TYR A 21 -12.44 -1.78 -12.36
N ARG A 22 -12.53 -1.46 -13.63
CA ARG A 22 -13.79 -1.10 -14.29
C ARG A 22 -14.02 -2.01 -15.48
N ARG A 23 -15.23 -2.52 -15.62
CA ARG A 23 -15.67 -3.34 -16.75
C ARG A 23 -16.47 -2.49 -17.73
N LYS A 24 -16.18 -2.66 -19.03
CA LYS A 24 -16.96 -2.06 -20.10
C LYS A 24 -16.95 -3.01 -21.30
N GLY A 25 -18.04 -3.77 -21.46
CA GLY A 25 -18.12 -4.81 -22.48
C GLY A 25 -17.02 -5.86 -22.26
N SER A 26 -16.18 -6.08 -23.24
CA SER A 26 -15.04 -6.98 -23.19
C SER A 26 -13.76 -6.36 -22.60
N THR A 27 -13.80 -5.11 -22.17
CA THR A 27 -12.62 -4.39 -21.69
C THR A 27 -12.62 -4.24 -20.17
N LEU A 28 -11.49 -4.61 -19.55
CA LEU A 28 -11.15 -4.39 -18.15
C LEU A 28 -10.15 -3.23 -18.06
N SER A 29 -10.52 -2.17 -17.38
CA SER A 29 -9.65 -1.02 -17.13
C SER A 29 -9.09 -1.06 -15.72
N LEU A 30 -7.76 -0.91 -15.59
CA LEU A 30 -7.04 -0.77 -14.33
C LEU A 30 -6.86 0.71 -13.92
N GLU A 31 -7.59 1.64 -14.54
CA GLU A 31 -7.69 3.06 -14.16
C GLU A 31 -8.50 3.22 -12.87
N THR A 32 -7.94 2.79 -11.74
CA THR A 32 -8.64 2.74 -10.47
C THR A 32 -7.74 3.11 -9.31
N TYR A 33 -8.36 3.36 -8.17
CA TYR A 33 -7.64 3.83 -6.99
C TYR A 33 -6.55 2.85 -6.53
N PHE A 34 -6.81 1.53 -6.57
CA PHE A 34 -5.88 0.54 -6.05
C PHE A 34 -4.90 0.01 -7.12
N ASN A 35 -5.28 -0.05 -8.39
CA ASN A 35 -4.49 -0.72 -9.42
C ASN A 35 -3.75 0.21 -10.38
N ALA A 36 -4.13 1.49 -10.46
CA ALA A 36 -3.30 2.43 -11.19
C ALA A 36 -1.94 2.61 -10.51
N PHE A 37 -0.88 2.71 -11.30
CA PHE A 37 0.47 2.90 -10.81
C PHE A 37 0.82 4.39 -10.77
N SER A 38 1.21 4.90 -9.60
CA SER A 38 1.57 6.32 -9.42
C SER A 38 3.00 6.57 -9.91
N VAL A 39 3.20 6.48 -11.22
CA VAL A 39 4.52 6.55 -11.86
C VAL A 39 5.27 7.84 -11.49
N GLY A 40 4.58 8.98 -11.42
CA GLY A 40 5.19 10.25 -11.04
C GLY A 40 5.82 10.21 -9.65
N LYS A 41 5.12 9.67 -8.64
CA LYS A 41 5.66 9.53 -7.29
C LYS A 41 6.87 8.59 -7.27
N TRP A 42 6.75 7.43 -7.92
CA TRP A 42 7.85 6.48 -7.96
C TRP A 42 9.09 7.04 -8.68
N CYS A 43 8.93 7.74 -9.80
CA CYS A 43 10.06 8.39 -10.51
C CYS A 43 10.71 9.49 -9.68
N HIS A 44 9.91 10.31 -9.00
CA HIS A 44 10.43 11.44 -8.23
C HIS A 44 11.18 10.99 -6.97
N TYR A 45 10.55 10.14 -6.16
CA TYR A 45 11.06 9.81 -4.83
C TYR A 45 11.99 8.60 -4.80
N THR A 46 11.96 7.72 -5.82
CA THR A 46 12.69 6.45 -5.78
C THR A 46 13.73 6.33 -6.89
N SER A 47 14.61 5.36 -6.72
CA SER A 47 15.70 5.04 -7.67
C SER A 47 15.28 4.04 -8.76
N ILE A 48 13.98 3.73 -8.92
CA ILE A 48 13.56 2.83 -9.99
C ILE A 48 13.79 3.47 -11.36
N ALA A 49 14.26 2.68 -12.32
CA ALA A 49 14.57 3.12 -13.69
C ALA A 49 13.87 2.29 -14.78
N SER A 50 13.01 1.37 -14.37
CA SER A 50 12.24 0.54 -15.30
C SER A 50 10.92 0.14 -14.67
N LEU A 51 9.92 -0.14 -15.50
CA LEU A 51 8.62 -0.63 -15.07
C LEU A 51 8.07 -1.62 -16.09
N THR A 52 7.56 -2.72 -15.62
CA THR A 52 6.82 -3.72 -16.40
C THR A 52 5.56 -4.08 -15.66
N LEU A 53 4.41 -4.05 -16.33
CA LEU A 53 3.18 -4.64 -15.84
C LEU A 53 3.15 -6.11 -16.32
N CYS A 54 3.09 -7.04 -15.40
CA CYS A 54 2.96 -8.46 -15.64
C CYS A 54 1.52 -8.89 -15.42
N ILE A 55 0.90 -9.52 -16.42
CA ILE A 55 -0.46 -10.07 -16.33
C ILE A 55 -0.39 -11.55 -16.62
N ARG A 56 -0.89 -12.37 -15.67
CA ARG A 56 -1.09 -13.79 -15.86
C ARG A 56 -2.51 -14.05 -16.27
N THR A 57 -2.70 -14.74 -17.38
CA THR A 57 -4.02 -15.19 -17.85
C THR A 57 -3.85 -16.28 -18.90
N THR A 58 -4.83 -17.17 -18.97
CA THR A 58 -4.92 -18.19 -20.03
C THR A 58 -5.63 -17.70 -21.29
N HIS A 59 -6.11 -16.46 -21.30
CA HIS A 59 -6.86 -15.86 -22.39
C HIS A 59 -6.00 -14.96 -23.25
N GLU A 60 -6.30 -14.89 -24.53
CA GLU A 60 -5.70 -13.87 -25.40
C GLU A 60 -6.21 -12.47 -25.01
N LEU A 61 -5.27 -11.53 -24.94
CA LEU A 61 -5.54 -10.13 -24.60
C LEU A 61 -5.07 -9.18 -25.69
N SER A 62 -5.87 -8.16 -25.95
CA SER A 62 -5.38 -6.91 -26.53
C SER A 62 -5.11 -5.90 -25.40
N VAL A 63 -3.92 -5.33 -25.37
CA VAL A 63 -3.47 -4.44 -24.30
C VAL A 63 -3.27 -3.04 -24.85
N ARG A 64 -3.85 -2.03 -24.17
CA ARG A 64 -3.59 -0.61 -24.40
C ARG A 64 -3.16 0.01 -23.07
N CYS A 65 -2.15 0.88 -23.14
CA CYS A 65 -1.61 1.54 -21.95
C CYS A 65 -1.84 3.04 -22.01
N PHE A 66 -2.06 3.62 -20.84
CA PHE A 66 -2.42 5.03 -20.75
C PHE A 66 -1.68 5.70 -19.59
N ASN A 67 -1.41 6.98 -19.79
CA ASN A 67 -0.96 7.90 -18.78
C ASN A 67 -2.05 8.96 -18.56
N SER A 68 -2.36 9.26 -17.31
CA SER A 68 -3.30 10.30 -16.94
C SER A 68 -2.62 11.35 -16.07
N ILE A 69 -2.71 12.60 -16.50
CA ILE A 69 -2.17 13.76 -15.80
C ILE A 69 -3.35 14.62 -15.33
N GLY A 70 -3.43 14.83 -14.02
CA GLY A 70 -4.37 15.77 -13.44
C GLY A 70 -3.79 17.19 -13.42
N THR A 71 -4.46 18.16 -14.04
CA THR A 71 -4.06 19.56 -14.01
C THR A 71 -5.19 20.44 -13.48
N THR A 72 -4.83 21.48 -12.74
CA THR A 72 -5.79 22.55 -12.41
C THR A 72 -6.09 23.39 -13.65
N LEU A 73 -7.17 24.18 -13.64
CA LEU A 73 -7.52 25.10 -14.71
C LEU A 73 -6.40 26.10 -15.04
N ASP A 74 -5.55 26.42 -14.07
CA ASP A 74 -4.41 27.33 -14.22
C ASP A 74 -3.14 26.64 -14.78
N GLY A 75 -3.23 25.36 -15.17
CA GLY A 75 -2.09 24.58 -15.67
C GLY A 75 -1.12 24.10 -14.58
N CYS A 76 -1.43 24.34 -13.30
CA CYS A 76 -0.67 23.80 -12.17
C CYS A 76 -1.08 22.36 -11.86
N ASN A 77 -0.16 21.52 -11.40
CA ASN A 77 -0.46 20.17 -10.96
C ASN A 77 -1.30 20.21 -9.68
N CYS A 78 -2.53 19.70 -9.71
CA CYS A 78 -3.47 19.74 -8.60
C CYS A 78 -3.03 18.97 -7.34
N PHE A 79 -1.95 18.20 -7.42
CA PHE A 79 -1.38 17.47 -6.29
C PHE A 79 -0.16 18.16 -5.65
N ALA A 80 0.32 19.26 -6.25
CA ALA A 80 1.47 19.99 -5.73
C ALA A 80 1.09 21.05 -4.69
N ASP A 81 -0.17 21.51 -4.65
CA ASP A 81 -0.60 22.55 -3.75
C ASP A 81 -1.46 22.02 -2.60
N VAL A 82 -0.80 21.73 -1.49
CA VAL A 82 -1.42 21.25 -0.24
C VAL A 82 -2.28 22.34 0.44
N GLN A 83 -2.25 23.59 -0.06
CA GLN A 83 -2.94 24.72 0.55
C GLN A 83 -4.26 25.10 -0.12
N THR A 84 -4.63 24.43 -1.20
CA THR A 84 -5.91 24.72 -1.86
C THR A 84 -7.08 24.20 -1.02
N PRO A 85 -8.02 25.06 -0.60
CA PRO A 85 -9.18 24.64 0.16
C PRO A 85 -9.98 23.59 -0.59
N VAL A 86 -10.55 22.62 0.13
CA VAL A 86 -11.37 21.51 -0.39
C VAL A 86 -12.48 21.95 -1.34
N ASP A 87 -12.98 23.17 -1.17
CA ASP A 87 -14.03 23.77 -2.00
C ASP A 87 -13.60 24.15 -3.42
N MET A 88 -12.30 24.09 -3.74
CA MET A 88 -11.75 24.38 -5.07
C MET A 88 -11.45 23.12 -5.90
N ALA A 89 -11.73 21.94 -5.37
CA ALA A 89 -11.52 20.64 -6.05
C ALA A 89 -12.29 20.41 -7.39
N PRO A 90 -13.34 21.14 -7.77
CA PRO A 90 -14.08 20.85 -9.01
C PRO A 90 -13.38 21.25 -10.32
N TYR A 91 -12.17 21.74 -10.29
CA TYR A 91 -11.52 22.33 -11.47
C TYR A 91 -10.29 21.56 -11.97
N VAL A 92 -10.26 20.25 -11.76
CA VAL A 92 -9.19 19.40 -12.30
C VAL A 92 -9.58 18.92 -13.69
N SER A 93 -8.81 19.27 -14.71
CA SER A 93 -8.86 18.56 -15.98
C SER A 93 -7.92 17.37 -15.95
N VAL A 94 -8.38 16.21 -16.41
CA VAL A 94 -7.55 15.01 -16.57
C VAL A 94 -7.26 14.85 -18.07
N THR A 95 -5.99 14.89 -18.43
CA THR A 95 -5.55 14.58 -19.79
C THR A 95 -5.12 13.12 -19.82
N ARG A 96 -5.78 12.32 -20.65
CA ARG A 96 -5.46 10.92 -20.91
C ARG A 96 -4.66 10.84 -22.21
N GLN A 97 -3.53 10.16 -22.15
CA GLN A 97 -2.69 9.91 -23.31
C GLN A 97 -2.40 8.42 -23.43
N GLU A 98 -2.60 7.87 -24.62
CA GLU A 98 -2.18 6.49 -24.91
C GLU A 98 -0.64 6.45 -25.05
N LEU A 99 -0.03 5.48 -24.37
CA LEU A 99 1.42 5.30 -24.35
C LEU A 99 1.83 4.10 -25.18
N PRO A 100 2.95 4.19 -25.92
CA PRO A 100 3.56 3.02 -26.52
C PRO A 100 4.03 2.08 -25.41
N ALA A 101 3.74 0.79 -25.56
CA ALA A 101 4.20 -0.26 -24.68
C ALA A 101 4.75 -1.42 -25.52
N ASP A 102 5.84 -2.03 -25.05
CA ASP A 102 6.35 -3.28 -25.62
C ASP A 102 5.65 -4.45 -24.92
N VAL A 103 4.78 -5.13 -25.66
CA VAL A 103 3.97 -6.25 -25.15
C VAL A 103 4.56 -7.56 -25.64
N ARG A 104 4.97 -8.41 -24.71
CA ARG A 104 5.42 -9.78 -24.98
C ARG A 104 4.51 -10.78 -24.28
N HIS A 105 4.09 -11.78 -25.02
CA HIS A 105 3.29 -12.89 -24.51
C HIS A 105 4.12 -14.17 -24.54
N ILE A 106 4.31 -14.78 -23.38
CA ILE A 106 5.07 -16.02 -23.19
C ILE A 106 4.25 -16.94 -22.28
N ASP A 107 3.79 -18.04 -22.82
CA ASP A 107 2.92 -19.00 -22.15
C ASP A 107 1.62 -18.31 -21.64
N ASP A 108 1.38 -18.27 -20.33
CA ASP A 108 0.23 -17.61 -19.68
C ASP A 108 0.55 -16.18 -19.18
N MET A 109 1.70 -15.61 -19.57
CA MET A 109 2.18 -14.33 -19.07
C MET A 109 2.30 -13.26 -20.15
N TYR A 110 1.69 -12.12 -19.91
CA TYR A 110 1.93 -10.89 -20.66
C TYR A 110 2.89 -9.99 -19.89
N TYR A 111 3.98 -9.59 -20.55
CA TYR A 111 4.96 -8.62 -20.05
C TYR A 111 4.78 -7.33 -20.83
N ILE A 112 4.34 -6.28 -20.16
CA ILE A 112 4.02 -4.98 -20.75
C ILE A 112 5.03 -3.98 -20.23
N SER A 113 6.05 -3.67 -21.03
CA SER A 113 7.15 -2.78 -20.64
C SER A 113 6.96 -1.38 -21.20
N PHE A 114 7.40 -0.39 -20.42
CA PHE A 114 7.25 1.03 -20.69
C PHE A 114 8.62 1.69 -20.90
N PRO A 115 9.19 1.66 -22.12
CA PRO A 115 10.58 2.05 -22.35
C PRO A 115 10.86 3.53 -22.08
N ASP A 116 9.88 4.41 -22.32
CA ASP A 116 10.06 5.86 -22.28
C ASP A 116 9.50 6.55 -21.03
N ILE A 117 9.12 5.75 -20.00
CA ILE A 117 8.44 6.32 -18.83
C ILE A 117 9.40 6.89 -17.78
N PHE A 118 10.69 6.56 -17.87
CA PHE A 118 11.75 7.03 -16.98
C PHE A 118 12.77 7.87 -17.76
N PRO A 119 12.43 9.10 -18.18
CA PRO A 119 13.39 9.97 -18.83
C PRO A 119 14.48 10.37 -17.86
N GLY A 120 15.73 10.13 -18.20
CA GLY A 120 16.86 10.69 -17.50
C GLY A 120 16.77 12.22 -17.51
N SER A 121 16.50 12.83 -16.37
CA SER A 121 16.66 14.27 -16.11
C SER A 121 15.68 15.27 -16.75
N SER A 122 14.41 15.04 -16.85
CA SER A 122 13.48 16.13 -17.17
C SER A 122 12.62 16.53 -15.97
N SER A 123 12.59 17.85 -15.75
CA SER A 123 11.81 18.61 -14.72
C SER A 123 10.79 17.84 -13.88
N ASP A 124 11.15 17.62 -12.65
CA ASP A 124 10.50 16.78 -11.64
C ASP A 124 9.02 17.11 -11.33
N GLU A 125 8.59 18.34 -11.55
CA GLU A 125 7.24 18.79 -11.17
C GLU A 125 6.10 18.16 -12.01
N LYS A 126 6.37 17.86 -13.29
CA LYS A 126 5.34 17.25 -14.16
C LYS A 126 5.03 15.79 -13.84
N LEU A 127 6.00 15.04 -13.32
CA LEU A 127 5.87 13.60 -13.07
C LEU A 127 5.07 13.26 -11.80
N GLN A 128 4.95 14.16 -10.84
CA GLN A 128 4.33 13.88 -9.54
C GLN A 128 2.84 13.50 -9.62
N SER A 129 2.13 13.97 -10.64
CA SER A 129 0.70 13.70 -10.82
C SER A 129 0.37 12.61 -11.86
N GLU A 130 1.38 12.01 -12.47
CA GLU A 130 1.17 11.02 -13.51
C GLU A 130 0.80 9.65 -12.92
N ILE A 131 -0.27 9.09 -13.50
CA ILE A 131 -0.79 7.77 -13.17
C ILE A 131 -0.73 6.93 -14.44
N LEU A 132 -0.13 5.75 -14.34
CA LEU A 132 -0.05 4.76 -15.41
C LEU A 132 -1.04 3.63 -15.15
N TYR A 133 -1.72 3.16 -16.20
CA TYR A 133 -2.60 2.00 -16.15
C TYR A 133 -2.74 1.32 -17.52
N ALA A 134 -3.32 0.13 -17.52
CA ALA A 134 -3.64 -0.61 -18.73
C ALA A 134 -5.15 -0.84 -18.87
N GLU A 135 -5.58 -0.97 -20.11
CA GLU A 135 -6.86 -1.57 -20.51
C GLU A 135 -6.58 -2.91 -21.17
N LEU A 136 -7.25 -3.94 -20.68
CA LEU A 136 -7.14 -5.32 -21.13
C LEU A 136 -8.43 -5.69 -21.84
N THR A 137 -8.40 -5.99 -23.14
CA THR A 137 -9.58 -6.36 -23.91
C THR A 137 -9.54 -7.86 -24.17
N PHE A 138 -10.59 -8.56 -23.75
CA PHE A 138 -10.78 -9.99 -23.89
C PHE A 138 -11.57 -10.31 -25.18
N PRO A 139 -11.53 -11.55 -25.70
CA PRO A 139 -12.32 -11.96 -26.85
C PRO A 139 -13.80 -12.26 -26.52
N PHE A 140 -14.25 -11.97 -25.29
CA PHE A 140 -15.60 -12.20 -24.78
C PHE A 140 -16.04 -11.08 -23.83
N GLU A 141 -17.34 -11.00 -23.54
CA GLU A 141 -17.92 -10.03 -22.62
C GLU A 141 -17.67 -10.40 -21.16
N LEU A 142 -17.48 -9.38 -20.29
CA LEU A 142 -17.05 -9.54 -18.89
C LEU A 142 -18.19 -9.39 -17.87
N GLU A 143 -19.45 -9.23 -18.29
CA GLU A 143 -20.53 -8.78 -17.41
C GLU A 143 -20.73 -9.65 -16.15
N ASP A 144 -20.67 -10.98 -16.28
CA ASP A 144 -20.91 -11.93 -15.18
C ASP A 144 -19.63 -12.70 -14.77
N THR A 145 -18.44 -12.19 -15.11
CA THR A 145 -17.22 -12.95 -14.92
C THR A 145 -16.49 -12.49 -13.66
N ASP A 146 -16.04 -13.43 -12.84
CA ASP A 146 -15.12 -13.13 -11.72
C ASP A 146 -13.73 -12.79 -12.27
N VAL A 147 -13.36 -11.52 -12.13
CA VAL A 147 -12.08 -11.02 -12.64
C VAL A 147 -10.88 -11.66 -11.97
N LYS A 148 -11.01 -12.10 -10.72
CA LYS A 148 -9.95 -12.81 -9.99
C LYS A 148 -9.60 -14.16 -10.61
N GLU A 149 -10.57 -14.80 -11.26
CA GLU A 149 -10.37 -16.07 -11.97
C GLU A 149 -9.78 -15.86 -13.37
N LEU A 150 -9.91 -14.64 -13.93
CA LEU A 150 -9.42 -14.32 -15.27
C LEU A 150 -7.97 -13.89 -15.28
N ILE A 151 -7.57 -13.08 -14.32
CA ILE A 151 -6.23 -12.49 -14.28
C ILE A 151 -5.66 -12.48 -12.87
N ASP A 152 -4.35 -12.61 -12.82
CA ASP A 152 -3.48 -12.19 -11.71
C ASP A 152 -2.40 -11.27 -12.31
N GLY A 153 -1.81 -10.39 -11.50
CA GLY A 153 -0.78 -9.52 -12.05
C GLY A 153 -0.11 -8.63 -11.02
N TRP A 154 0.93 -7.96 -11.48
CA TRP A 154 1.71 -7.05 -10.66
C TRP A 154 2.54 -6.10 -11.52
N TYR A 155 2.90 -4.96 -10.95
CA TYR A 155 3.97 -4.15 -11.49
C TYR A 155 5.31 -4.59 -10.91
N GLU A 156 6.34 -4.64 -11.76
CA GLU A 156 7.71 -4.96 -11.36
C GLU A 156 8.73 -4.00 -11.95
N THR A 157 9.91 -3.99 -11.35
CA THR A 157 11.08 -3.25 -11.83
C THR A 157 12.30 -4.16 -11.92
N ALA A 158 13.20 -3.88 -12.87
CA ALA A 158 14.52 -4.49 -12.95
C ALA A 158 15.53 -3.80 -12.02
N SER A 159 15.19 -2.64 -11.45
CA SER A 159 16.03 -1.93 -10.49
C SER A 159 16.19 -2.74 -9.21
N MET A 160 17.35 -2.57 -8.56
CA MET A 160 17.63 -3.21 -7.25
C MET A 160 17.32 -2.24 -6.12
N PRO A 161 16.77 -2.71 -4.99
CA PRO A 161 16.59 -1.89 -3.81
C PRO A 161 17.91 -1.27 -3.34
N VAL A 162 17.88 -0.03 -2.93
CA VAL A 162 19.06 0.71 -2.44
C VAL A 162 19.22 0.58 -0.93
N ARG A 163 18.20 0.06 -0.23
CA ARG A 163 18.20 -0.19 1.22
C ARG A 163 17.25 -1.32 1.60
N SER A 164 17.37 -1.79 2.83
CA SER A 164 16.47 -2.76 3.44
C SER A 164 15.87 -2.15 4.71
N PRO A 165 14.70 -1.51 4.63
CA PRO A 165 14.04 -0.92 5.80
C PRO A 165 13.73 -1.97 6.85
N TYR A 166 13.67 -1.54 8.12
CA TYR A 166 13.15 -2.33 9.23
C TYR A 166 12.10 -1.47 9.92
N ILE A 167 10.87 -1.95 9.98
CA ILE A 167 9.70 -1.15 10.37
C ILE A 167 9.21 -1.58 11.74
N ALA A 168 8.97 -0.62 12.64
CA ALA A 168 8.20 -0.81 13.84
C ALA A 168 6.77 -0.31 13.61
N LEU A 169 5.77 -1.17 13.77
CA LEU A 169 4.36 -0.81 13.72
C LEU A 169 3.84 -0.58 15.14
N GLY A 170 3.47 0.65 15.46
CA GLY A 170 2.92 1.04 16.76
C GLY A 170 1.39 1.11 16.74
N ILE A 171 0.72 0.37 17.61
CA ILE A 171 -0.73 0.35 17.77
C ILE A 171 -1.09 0.72 19.20
N CYS A 172 -2.05 1.64 19.36
CA CYS A 172 -2.62 1.95 20.67
C CYS A 172 -4.06 1.44 20.74
N THR A 173 -4.41 0.68 21.78
CA THR A 173 -5.76 0.13 21.92
C THR A 173 -6.37 0.40 23.28
N TYR A 174 -7.70 0.50 23.34
CA TYR A 174 -8.48 0.59 24.56
C TYR A 174 -9.85 -0.06 24.40
N LYS A 175 -10.03 -1.28 24.93
CA LYS A 175 -11.30 -2.04 24.90
C LYS A 175 -11.86 -2.25 23.48
N ARG A 176 -10.98 -2.58 22.54
CA ARG A 176 -11.29 -2.86 21.13
C ARG A 176 -10.64 -4.16 20.65
N GLU A 177 -10.71 -5.17 21.49
CA GLU A 177 -10.02 -6.46 21.32
C GLU A 177 -10.35 -7.11 19.98
N GLU A 178 -11.61 -7.09 19.56
CA GLU A 178 -12.08 -7.73 18.35
C GLU A 178 -11.41 -7.11 17.09
N PHE A 179 -11.38 -5.79 17.01
CA PHE A 179 -10.76 -5.09 15.88
C PHE A 179 -9.25 -5.33 15.86
N LEU A 180 -8.59 -5.16 17.00
CA LEU A 180 -7.17 -5.38 17.12
C LEU A 180 -6.78 -6.81 16.73
N LEU A 181 -7.45 -7.84 17.30
CA LEU A 181 -7.11 -9.23 17.04
C LEU A 181 -7.31 -9.61 15.57
N ARG A 182 -8.33 -9.08 14.91
CA ARG A 182 -8.52 -9.24 13.46
C ARG A 182 -7.29 -8.73 12.69
N ASN A 183 -6.82 -7.53 13.00
CA ASN A 183 -5.65 -6.95 12.35
C ASN A 183 -4.37 -7.72 12.68
N VAL A 184 -4.22 -8.18 13.94
CA VAL A 184 -3.08 -9.03 14.35
C VAL A 184 -3.06 -10.36 13.59
N HIS A 185 -4.20 -11.03 13.45
CA HIS A 185 -4.28 -12.27 12.65
C HIS A 185 -3.91 -12.02 11.19
N SER A 186 -4.43 -10.94 10.59
CA SER A 186 -4.06 -10.57 9.21
C SER A 186 -2.55 -10.31 9.06
N LEU A 187 -1.91 -9.66 10.03
CA LEU A 187 -0.46 -9.44 10.03
C LEU A 187 0.33 -10.75 10.18
N LEU A 188 -0.13 -11.65 11.06
CA LEU A 188 0.50 -12.96 11.23
C LEU A 188 0.43 -13.79 9.94
N ASP A 189 -0.75 -13.91 9.36
CA ASP A 189 -1.00 -14.80 8.22
C ASP A 189 -0.37 -14.27 6.93
N ASN A 190 -0.48 -12.96 6.68
CA ASN A 190 -0.07 -12.39 5.39
C ASN A 190 1.37 -11.85 5.37
N ILE A 191 1.96 -11.55 6.54
CA ILE A 191 3.29 -10.93 6.60
C ILE A 191 4.25 -11.75 7.47
N ILE A 192 3.94 -11.90 8.76
CA ILE A 192 4.93 -12.41 9.74
C ILE A 192 5.26 -13.88 9.51
N HIS A 193 4.27 -14.70 9.16
CA HIS A 193 4.44 -16.12 8.85
C HIS A 193 4.51 -16.41 7.34
N ASN A 194 4.55 -15.39 6.49
CA ASN A 194 4.59 -15.53 5.05
C ASN A 194 5.98 -15.21 4.48
N PRO A 195 6.82 -16.21 4.17
CA PRO A 195 8.15 -15.99 3.60
C PRO A 195 8.15 -15.32 2.22
N ASP A 196 7.01 -15.36 1.51
CA ASP A 196 6.86 -14.71 0.20
C ASP A 196 6.58 -13.22 0.29
N SER A 197 6.24 -12.71 1.49
CA SER A 197 6.04 -11.30 1.72
C SER A 197 7.37 -10.54 1.64
N PRO A 198 7.45 -9.42 0.90
CA PRO A 198 8.68 -8.62 0.80
C PRO A 198 9.12 -8.01 2.13
N ILE A 199 8.22 -7.90 3.11
CA ILE A 199 8.49 -7.36 4.44
C ILE A 199 8.72 -8.46 5.50
N TYR A 200 8.77 -9.73 5.08
CA TYR A 200 9.07 -10.86 5.96
C TYR A 200 10.36 -10.62 6.76
N GLU A 201 10.35 -10.88 8.07
CA GLU A 201 11.46 -10.60 9.02
C GLU A 201 11.91 -9.12 9.07
N ARG A 202 11.08 -8.18 8.59
CA ARG A 202 11.38 -6.75 8.55
C ARG A 202 10.33 -5.89 9.25
N LEU A 203 9.40 -6.53 9.98
CA LEU A 203 8.32 -5.88 10.71
C LEU A 203 8.33 -6.36 12.16
N GLU A 204 8.26 -5.41 13.10
CA GLU A 204 7.94 -5.67 14.52
C GLU A 204 6.70 -4.87 14.89
N VAL A 205 5.79 -5.47 15.63
CA VAL A 205 4.53 -4.86 16.04
C VAL A 205 4.56 -4.57 17.53
N TYR A 206 4.31 -3.31 17.89
CA TYR A 206 4.30 -2.83 19.27
C TYR A 206 2.89 -2.36 19.64
N ILE A 207 2.24 -3.03 20.58
CA ILE A 207 0.85 -2.77 20.98
C ILE A 207 0.82 -2.23 22.39
N SER A 208 0.33 -1.00 22.55
CA SER A 208 0.05 -0.40 23.87
C SER A 208 -1.39 -0.66 24.26
N ASP A 209 -1.60 -1.57 25.20
CA ASP A 209 -2.93 -1.92 25.74
C ASP A 209 -3.27 -1.03 26.94
N ASN A 210 -4.01 0.02 26.70
CA ASN A 210 -4.44 0.99 27.72
C ASN A 210 -5.53 0.46 28.66
N ALA A 211 -6.12 -0.70 28.39
CA ALA A 211 -7.13 -1.34 29.23
C ALA A 211 -6.57 -2.53 30.03
N GLY A 212 -5.46 -3.11 29.59
CA GLY A 212 -4.87 -4.31 30.19
C GLY A 212 -5.70 -5.58 29.94
N THR A 213 -6.44 -5.64 28.82
CA THR A 213 -7.41 -6.70 28.52
C THR A 213 -6.97 -7.64 27.39
N ILE A 214 -5.98 -7.23 26.58
CA ILE A 214 -5.58 -7.96 25.37
C ILE A 214 -4.75 -9.21 25.66
N ILE A 215 -3.84 -9.15 26.63
CA ILE A 215 -2.90 -10.26 26.91
C ILE A 215 -3.62 -11.60 27.15
N PRO A 216 -4.75 -11.67 27.89
CA PRO A 216 -5.49 -12.91 28.05
C PRO A 216 -6.11 -13.48 26.78
N GLY A 217 -6.35 -12.64 25.77
CA GLY A 217 -6.95 -13.03 24.48
C GLY A 217 -5.92 -13.43 23.40
N MET A 218 -4.63 -13.27 23.66
CA MET A 218 -3.59 -13.63 22.71
C MET A 218 -3.39 -15.16 22.63
N PRO A 219 -2.94 -15.68 21.46
CA PRO A 219 -2.67 -17.11 21.28
C PRO A 219 -1.75 -17.69 22.35
N SER A 220 -2.13 -18.82 22.91
CA SER A 220 -1.69 -19.40 24.19
C SER A 220 -0.24 -19.88 24.33
N SER A 221 0.69 -19.50 23.45
CA SER A 221 2.08 -20.03 23.45
C SER A 221 3.18 -18.95 23.37
N GLY A 222 2.90 -17.74 23.81
CA GLY A 222 3.90 -16.67 23.89
C GLY A 222 4.55 -16.54 25.27
N ASP A 223 5.66 -15.82 25.34
CA ASP A 223 6.28 -15.42 26.61
C ASP A 223 5.40 -14.38 27.31
N THR A 224 4.56 -14.84 28.21
CA THR A 224 3.76 -13.97 29.06
C THR A 224 4.45 -13.77 30.39
N ASN A 225 4.73 -12.54 30.78
CA ASN A 225 5.11 -12.19 32.12
C ASN A 225 3.98 -11.38 32.78
N PRO A 226 3.07 -12.03 33.50
CA PRO A 226 1.91 -11.37 34.15
C PRO A 226 2.33 -10.23 35.08
N SER A 227 3.51 -10.36 35.71
CA SER A 227 4.01 -9.36 36.67
C SER A 227 4.52 -8.07 35.97
N SER A 228 4.96 -8.17 34.73
CA SER A 228 5.41 -7.01 33.92
C SER A 228 4.34 -6.46 32.98
N GLY A 229 3.21 -7.17 32.82
CA GLY A 229 2.18 -6.82 31.85
C GLY A 229 2.69 -6.82 30.41
N LYS A 230 3.59 -7.75 30.07
CA LYS A 230 4.26 -7.84 28.76
C LYS A 230 4.02 -9.20 28.14
N TYR A 231 3.71 -9.21 26.85
CA TYR A 231 3.62 -10.38 25.99
C TYR A 231 4.51 -10.18 24.77
N ILE A 232 5.31 -11.18 24.42
CA ILE A 232 6.15 -11.16 23.21
C ILE A 232 6.05 -12.51 22.53
N LYS A 233 5.66 -12.52 21.27
CA LYS A 233 5.65 -13.70 20.41
C LYS A 233 5.60 -13.28 18.95
N ASP A 234 6.34 -14.01 18.10
CA ASP A 234 6.25 -13.91 16.65
C ASP A 234 6.31 -12.43 16.18
N HIS A 235 7.30 -11.64 16.64
CA HIS A 235 7.47 -10.22 16.32
C HIS A 235 6.34 -9.30 16.84
N ILE A 236 5.46 -9.78 17.70
CA ILE A 236 4.39 -8.99 18.33
C ILE A 236 4.68 -8.78 19.80
N HIS A 237 4.74 -7.51 20.20
CA HIS A 237 5.02 -7.05 21.55
C HIS A 237 3.81 -6.32 22.12
N VAL A 238 3.18 -6.86 23.16
CA VAL A 238 2.05 -6.23 23.84
C VAL A 238 2.47 -5.75 25.22
N PHE A 239 2.16 -4.50 25.54
CA PHE A 239 2.46 -3.88 26.81
C PHE A 239 1.18 -3.37 27.45
N SER A 240 0.92 -3.82 28.68
CA SER A 240 -0.09 -3.16 29.50
C SER A 240 0.35 -1.73 29.81
N ASN A 241 -0.52 -0.78 29.59
CA ASN A 241 -0.26 0.64 29.79
C ASN A 241 -1.37 1.28 30.64
N LYS A 242 -1.02 2.28 31.44
CA LYS A 242 -2.03 3.11 32.07
C LYS A 242 -2.70 3.96 31.01
N ASN A 243 -4.03 3.98 31.00
CA ASN A 243 -4.75 4.79 30.01
C ASN A 243 -4.39 6.28 30.13
N THR A 244 -3.58 6.74 29.18
CA THR A 244 -3.14 8.12 29.02
C THR A 244 -3.63 8.70 27.69
N GLY A 245 -4.68 8.09 27.12
CA GLY A 245 -5.22 8.44 25.79
C GLY A 245 -4.33 7.92 24.64
N GLY A 246 -4.71 8.26 23.42
CA GLY A 246 -3.99 7.86 22.20
C GLY A 246 -2.55 8.37 22.18
N ALA A 247 -2.33 9.65 22.51
CA ALA A 247 -1.00 10.23 22.55
C ALA A 247 -0.05 9.48 23.50
N GLY A 248 -0.51 9.12 24.70
CA GLY A 248 0.28 8.35 25.65
C GLY A 248 0.52 6.92 25.21
N GLY A 249 -0.48 6.28 24.58
CA GLY A 249 -0.37 4.92 24.05
C GLY A 249 0.64 4.87 22.89
N PHE A 250 0.54 5.75 21.92
CA PHE A 250 1.52 5.83 20.82
C PHE A 250 2.93 6.20 21.32
N THR A 251 3.06 7.13 22.26
CA THR A 251 4.36 7.41 22.89
C THR A 251 4.96 6.17 23.54
N ARG A 252 4.12 5.33 24.19
CA ARG A 252 4.58 4.06 24.76
C ARG A 252 5.10 3.11 23.67
N THR A 253 4.39 2.90 22.58
CA THR A 253 4.84 2.02 21.48
C THR A 253 6.14 2.52 20.87
N MET A 254 6.27 3.82 20.63
CA MET A 254 7.51 4.42 20.14
C MET A 254 8.69 4.20 21.09
N SER A 255 8.48 4.42 22.40
CA SER A 255 9.51 4.22 23.43
C SER A 255 9.95 2.76 23.50
N GLU A 256 9.02 1.84 23.47
CA GLU A 256 9.33 0.40 23.50
C GLU A 256 10.09 -0.05 22.23
N ALA A 257 9.71 0.43 21.06
CA ALA A 257 10.41 0.15 19.82
C ALA A 257 11.87 0.64 19.86
N VAL A 258 12.12 1.82 20.42
CA VAL A 258 13.49 2.38 20.58
C VAL A 258 14.28 1.62 21.62
N LEU A 259 13.68 1.27 22.76
CA LEU A 259 14.35 0.63 23.92
C LEU A 259 14.62 -0.86 23.71
N ASN A 260 13.73 -1.57 23.01
CA ASN A 260 13.84 -3.00 22.76
C ASN A 260 14.50 -3.36 21.42
N ASN A 261 15.22 -2.42 20.87
CA ASN A 261 15.99 -2.59 19.65
C ASN A 261 17.12 -3.63 19.87
N SER A 262 16.83 -4.89 19.57
CA SER A 262 17.71 -6.04 19.79
C SER A 262 18.85 -6.15 18.76
N GLY A 263 19.50 -5.02 18.45
CA GLY A 263 20.70 -4.96 17.58
C GLY A 263 20.42 -4.54 16.13
N HIS A 264 19.15 -4.39 15.73
CA HIS A 264 18.78 -3.88 14.43
C HIS A 264 17.93 -2.61 14.58
N PRO A 265 18.49 -1.41 14.38
CA PRO A 265 17.74 -0.17 14.52
C PRO A 265 16.59 -0.12 13.50
N PHE A 266 15.40 0.23 13.97
CA PHE A 266 14.29 0.52 13.08
C PHE A 266 14.63 1.74 12.22
N SER A 267 14.39 1.61 10.93
CA SER A 267 14.54 2.72 10.00
C SER A 267 13.30 3.63 10.00
N HIS A 268 12.14 3.05 10.23
CA HIS A 268 10.85 3.75 10.20
C HIS A 268 9.93 3.24 11.31
N LEU A 269 9.10 4.16 11.79
CA LEU A 269 7.99 3.87 12.69
C LEU A 269 6.68 4.20 11.96
N LEU A 270 5.79 3.23 11.91
CA LEU A 270 4.43 3.40 11.41
C LEU A 270 3.47 3.43 12.60
N LEU A 271 2.55 4.40 12.64
CA LEU A 271 1.48 4.44 13.64
C LEU A 271 0.16 4.05 12.97
N MET A 272 -0.62 3.22 13.66
CA MET A 272 -1.88 2.68 13.16
C MET A 272 -2.93 2.64 14.26
N ASP A 273 -4.14 3.07 13.96
CA ASP A 273 -5.29 2.91 14.86
C ASP A 273 -5.73 1.43 14.93
N ASP A 274 -6.32 1.04 16.05
CA ASP A 274 -6.73 -0.33 16.32
C ASP A 274 -8.02 -0.74 15.60
N ASP A 275 -8.88 0.21 15.25
CA ASP A 275 -10.23 0.01 14.71
C ASP A 275 -10.33 0.09 13.18
N ILE A 276 -9.23 0.23 12.49
CA ILE A 276 -9.20 0.16 11.02
C ILE A 276 -9.31 -1.29 10.52
N VAL A 277 -9.74 -1.47 9.28
CA VAL A 277 -9.53 -2.71 8.52
C VAL A 277 -8.23 -2.57 7.75
N LEU A 278 -7.21 -3.31 8.19
CA LEU A 278 -5.89 -3.26 7.57
C LEU A 278 -5.85 -4.13 6.31
N ASP A 279 -5.57 -3.52 5.16
CA ASP A 279 -5.07 -4.22 3.99
C ASP A 279 -3.54 -4.34 4.10
N THR A 280 -3.04 -5.54 4.30
CA THR A 280 -1.60 -5.80 4.47
C THR A 280 -0.77 -5.44 3.22
N ALA A 281 -1.38 -5.41 2.04
CA ALA A 281 -0.73 -4.94 0.82
C ALA A 281 -0.23 -3.48 0.93
N VAL A 282 -0.86 -2.65 1.79
CA VAL A 282 -0.39 -1.28 2.07
C VAL A 282 0.98 -1.31 2.75
N LEU A 283 1.21 -2.23 3.70
CA LEU A 283 2.50 -2.37 4.38
C LEU A 283 3.58 -2.87 3.42
N GLU A 284 3.26 -3.83 2.58
CA GLU A 284 4.19 -4.34 1.56
C GLU A 284 4.59 -3.26 0.55
N ARG A 285 3.61 -2.51 0.03
CA ARG A 285 3.85 -1.37 -0.86
C ARG A 285 4.70 -0.29 -0.19
N THR A 286 4.42 0.02 1.08
CA THR A 286 5.18 0.99 1.88
C THR A 286 6.63 0.53 2.03
N TYR A 287 6.86 -0.72 2.42
CA TYR A 287 8.20 -1.29 2.55
C TYR A 287 8.98 -1.24 1.23
N LEU A 288 8.34 -1.63 0.13
CA LEU A 288 8.95 -1.61 -1.20
C LEU A 288 9.28 -0.18 -1.63
N PHE A 289 8.37 0.77 -1.44
CA PHE A 289 8.63 2.17 -1.73
C PHE A 289 9.83 2.69 -0.94
N LEU A 290 9.89 2.43 0.36
CA LEU A 290 11.01 2.80 1.23
C LEU A 290 12.33 2.12 0.81
N SER A 291 12.26 0.90 0.28
CA SER A 291 13.45 0.15 -0.16
C SER A 291 14.13 0.78 -1.37
N PHE A 292 13.39 1.52 -2.19
CA PHE A 292 13.90 2.23 -3.37
C PHE A 292 14.05 3.75 -3.16
N LEU A 293 13.71 4.27 -1.99
CA LEU A 293 13.71 5.70 -1.72
C LEU A 293 15.10 6.31 -1.92
N LYS A 294 15.19 7.43 -2.66
CA LYS A 294 16.45 8.18 -2.83
C LYS A 294 16.92 8.74 -1.49
N GLU A 295 18.22 8.93 -1.35
CA GLU A 295 18.85 9.38 -0.09
C GLU A 295 18.28 10.71 0.43
N GLU A 296 18.04 11.64 -0.46
CA GLU A 296 17.48 12.97 -0.16
C GLU A 296 16.08 12.93 0.45
N PHE A 297 15.34 11.83 0.27
CA PHE A 297 13.99 11.66 0.79
C PHE A 297 13.88 10.70 2.00
N CYS A 298 15.01 10.22 2.54
CA CYS A 298 15.00 9.26 3.64
C CYS A 298 14.33 9.74 4.92
N SER A 299 14.24 11.07 5.11
CA SER A 299 13.56 11.68 6.25
C SER A 299 12.11 12.11 5.97
N CYS A 300 11.53 11.73 4.82
CA CYS A 300 10.17 12.07 4.51
C CYS A 300 9.17 11.29 5.38
N MET A 301 8.02 11.87 5.63
CA MET A 301 6.88 11.17 6.20
C MET A 301 6.01 10.58 5.08
N LEU A 302 5.55 9.36 5.30
CA LEU A 302 4.59 8.70 4.43
C LEU A 302 3.26 8.56 5.15
N GLY A 303 2.18 8.96 4.50
CA GLY A 303 0.84 8.75 5.00
C GLY A 303 0.04 7.85 4.07
N ALA A 304 -0.69 6.89 4.62
CA ALA A 304 -1.69 6.11 3.90
C ALA A 304 -3.04 6.83 3.90
N SER A 305 -3.84 6.58 2.87
CA SER A 305 -5.21 7.10 2.82
C SER A 305 -6.15 6.22 3.65
N MET A 306 -7.05 6.85 4.38
CA MET A 306 -8.12 6.19 5.12
C MET A 306 -9.44 6.37 4.38
N LEU A 307 -10.11 5.25 4.05
CA LEU A 307 -11.40 5.22 3.38
C LEU A 307 -12.50 4.91 4.41
N ASP A 308 -13.70 5.47 4.21
CA ASP A 308 -14.87 5.17 5.03
C ASP A 308 -15.41 3.77 4.68
N LEU A 309 -15.45 2.84 5.63
CA LEU A 309 -15.94 1.46 5.41
C LEU A 309 -17.38 1.39 4.85
N ASN A 310 -18.21 2.38 5.18
CA ASN A 310 -19.60 2.42 4.70
C ASN A 310 -19.73 3.13 3.34
N ARG A 311 -18.70 3.86 2.94
CA ARG A 311 -18.64 4.65 1.71
C ARG A 311 -17.21 4.63 1.17
N MET A 312 -16.74 3.47 0.74
CA MET A 312 -15.35 3.22 0.36
C MET A 312 -14.80 4.14 -0.74
N TYR A 313 -15.65 4.83 -1.49
CA TYR A 313 -15.27 5.90 -2.41
C TYR A 313 -14.99 7.24 -1.72
N LEU A 314 -15.25 7.36 -0.40
CA LEU A 314 -14.97 8.56 0.37
C LEU A 314 -13.66 8.38 1.15
N GLN A 315 -12.68 9.17 0.79
CA GLN A 315 -11.45 9.30 1.56
C GLN A 315 -11.71 10.25 2.72
N LEU A 316 -11.67 9.74 3.96
CA LEU A 316 -11.87 10.54 5.19
C LEU A 316 -10.62 11.34 5.53
N GLU A 317 -9.46 10.70 5.47
CA GLU A 317 -8.19 11.34 5.77
C GLU A 317 -7.17 11.02 4.67
N LYS A 318 -6.45 12.04 4.29
CA LYS A 318 -5.23 11.89 3.49
C LYS A 318 -4.08 11.94 4.49
N GLY A 319 -3.35 10.85 4.62
CA GLY A 319 -2.23 10.78 5.54
C GLY A 319 -1.37 12.04 5.46
N ALA A 320 -1.02 12.56 6.60
CA ALA A 320 -0.28 13.80 6.76
C ALA A 320 1.19 13.63 6.34
#